data_21e4336037e527f339949e232e0aee36
#
_entry.id   21e4336037e527f339949e232e0aee36
#
_cell.length_a   1.000
_cell.length_b   1.000
_cell.length_c   1.000
_cell.angle_alpha   90.00
_cell.angle_beta   90.00
_cell.angle_gamma   90.00
#
_symmetry.space_group_name_H-M   'P 1'
#
loop_
_entity.id
_entity.type
_entity.pdbx_description
1 polymer ?
#
loop_
_entity_poly.entity_id
_entity_poly.type
_entity_poly.pdbx_seq_one_letter_code
_entity_poly.pdbx_strand_id
1 'polypeptide(L)'
;MKMNIEDIKKKYRLKFNHHTHTIHSKVGPYYHGKGNVIDNARAAAKRGLDSLAITDHGPFDFYGIDMHKLPQMRRDISLALASFPKLKIYLGVEADIVDTPNGLDISPEDFDKFDFVNAGYHYVPKCHMIHNFLAFHLPHWPKILQERLRRQNTARIVKALKSNDIKTLTHPGDKAFIDEHAVAKACEETGTLVEINARHKHPDVSDLQIYKQYDVRFVISSDAHRPRHVGRFAESLALAMEAGIDPERIVNIQKR
;
A
#
# COMPACT_ATOMS: atom_id res chain seq x y z
N MET A 1 -1.19 -26.45 11.03
CA MET A 1 -2.50 -26.72 10.39
C MET A 1 -2.97 -25.42 9.75
N LYS A 2 -3.07 -25.35 8.41
CA LYS A 2 -3.54 -24.13 7.71
C LYS A 2 -4.97 -23.84 8.15
N MET A 3 -5.22 -22.65 8.68
CA MET A 3 -6.57 -22.24 9.06
C MET A 3 -7.38 -21.94 7.80
N ASN A 4 -8.63 -22.43 7.74
CA ASN A 4 -9.53 -22.16 6.62
C ASN A 4 -9.91 -20.67 6.61
N ILE A 5 -10.10 -20.09 5.41
CA ILE A 5 -10.48 -18.68 5.21
C ILE A 5 -11.77 -18.33 5.97
N GLU A 6 -12.76 -19.23 6.00
CA GLU A 6 -14.02 -18.99 6.73
C GLU A 6 -13.80 -18.98 8.26
N ASP A 7 -12.90 -19.80 8.78
CA ASP A 7 -12.56 -19.79 10.21
C ASP A 7 -11.78 -18.51 10.59
N ILE A 8 -10.94 -18.01 9.68
CA ILE A 8 -10.28 -16.70 9.83
C ILE A 8 -11.33 -15.60 9.97
N LYS A 9 -12.30 -15.52 9.05
CA LYS A 9 -13.37 -14.51 9.08
C LYS A 9 -14.26 -14.61 10.32
N LYS A 10 -14.48 -15.81 10.87
CA LYS A 10 -15.21 -16.00 12.13
C LYS A 10 -14.42 -15.50 13.33
N LYS A 11 -13.11 -15.77 13.36
CA LYS A 11 -12.25 -15.50 14.51
C LYS A 11 -11.68 -14.08 14.54
N TYR A 12 -11.50 -13.45 13.39
CA TYR A 12 -10.87 -12.14 13.25
C TYR A 12 -11.73 -11.16 12.48
N ARG A 13 -11.54 -9.87 12.76
CA ARG A 13 -12.04 -8.77 11.94
C ARG A 13 -10.92 -7.83 11.53
N LEU A 14 -11.07 -7.17 10.38
CA LEU A 14 -10.26 -6.03 9.99
C LEU A 14 -10.84 -4.78 10.67
N LYS A 15 -10.01 -4.01 11.39
CA LYS A 15 -10.42 -2.75 12.02
C LYS A 15 -10.49 -1.61 11.02
N PHE A 16 -9.47 -1.48 10.19
CA PHE A 16 -9.37 -0.41 9.21
C PHE A 16 -8.70 -0.87 7.91
N ASN A 17 -8.99 -0.16 6.84
CA ASN A 17 -8.34 -0.34 5.54
C ASN A 17 -7.82 1.01 5.03
N HIS A 18 -6.51 1.19 5.07
CA HIS A 18 -5.85 2.46 4.76
C HIS A 18 -5.08 2.42 3.43
N HIS A 19 -5.50 1.54 2.50
CA HIS A 19 -5.02 1.50 1.12
C HIS A 19 -6.18 1.16 0.19
N THR A 20 -6.75 2.20 -0.44
CA THR A 20 -7.83 2.08 -1.43
C THR A 20 -7.77 3.20 -2.46
N HIS A 21 -8.18 2.87 -3.69
CA HIS A 21 -8.20 3.78 -4.83
C HIS A 21 -9.61 4.14 -5.26
N THR A 22 -9.74 5.32 -5.90
CA THR A 22 -11.00 5.86 -6.38
C THR A 22 -10.92 6.29 -7.84
N ILE A 23 -12.00 6.85 -8.34
CA ILE A 23 -12.06 7.47 -9.68
C ILE A 23 -11.15 8.71 -9.82
N HIS A 24 -10.54 9.20 -8.73
CA HIS A 24 -9.54 10.27 -8.79
C HIS A 24 -8.21 9.76 -9.37
N SER A 25 -7.91 8.46 -9.26
CA SER A 25 -6.83 7.79 -9.99
C SER A 25 -7.26 7.52 -11.42
N LYS A 26 -6.88 8.43 -12.36
CA LYS A 26 -7.30 8.32 -13.77
C LYS A 26 -6.36 8.98 -14.75
N VAL A 27 -6.37 8.48 -15.98
CA VAL A 27 -5.78 9.13 -17.16
C VAL A 27 -6.83 9.25 -18.26
N GLY A 28 -7.14 10.48 -18.68
CA GLY A 28 -8.18 10.73 -19.65
C GLY A 28 -9.52 10.07 -19.26
N PRO A 29 -10.14 9.25 -20.14
CA PRO A 29 -11.38 8.53 -19.83
C PRO A 29 -11.16 7.24 -19.02
N TYR A 30 -9.93 6.84 -18.76
CA TYR A 30 -9.61 5.57 -18.10
C TYR A 30 -9.41 5.76 -16.61
N TYR A 31 -10.25 5.11 -15.80
CA TYR A 31 -10.19 5.11 -14.35
C TYR A 31 -9.43 3.88 -13.86
N HIS A 32 -8.40 4.08 -13.05
CA HIS A 32 -7.70 2.99 -12.37
C HIS A 32 -8.58 2.46 -11.23
N GLY A 33 -9.03 3.32 -10.33
CA GLY A 33 -10.09 3.02 -9.37
C GLY A 33 -11.49 3.11 -10.01
N LYS A 34 -12.39 2.18 -9.67
CA LYS A 34 -13.74 2.05 -10.26
C LYS A 34 -14.87 2.50 -9.32
N GLY A 35 -14.55 2.97 -8.12
CA GLY A 35 -15.53 3.49 -7.15
C GLY A 35 -15.21 4.93 -6.79
N ASN A 36 -16.23 5.68 -6.41
CA ASN A 36 -16.04 6.98 -5.77
C ASN A 36 -15.86 6.82 -4.24
N VAL A 37 -15.59 7.92 -3.54
CA VAL A 37 -15.34 7.92 -2.09
C VAL A 37 -16.53 7.34 -1.32
N ILE A 38 -17.77 7.72 -1.67
CA ILE A 38 -18.98 7.24 -0.96
C ILE A 38 -19.25 5.74 -1.20
N ASP A 39 -18.89 5.20 -2.36
CA ASP A 39 -19.02 3.76 -2.64
C ASP A 39 -18.03 2.94 -1.83
N ASN A 40 -16.79 3.41 -1.69
CA ASN A 40 -15.78 2.80 -0.83
C ASN A 40 -16.19 2.90 0.64
N ALA A 41 -16.72 4.05 1.08
CA ALA A 41 -17.23 4.25 2.44
C ALA A 41 -18.41 3.31 2.76
N ARG A 42 -19.36 3.17 1.82
CA ARG A 42 -20.49 2.23 1.95
C ARG A 42 -19.99 0.79 2.11
N ALA A 43 -18.99 0.39 1.32
CA ALA A 43 -18.40 -0.94 1.41
C ALA A 43 -17.66 -1.16 2.73
N ALA A 44 -16.92 -0.15 3.22
CA ALA A 44 -16.24 -0.17 4.50
C ALA A 44 -17.23 -0.29 5.68
N ALA A 45 -18.26 0.54 5.69
CA ALA A 45 -19.32 0.51 6.71
C ALA A 45 -20.06 -0.85 6.73
N LYS A 46 -20.41 -1.39 5.55
CA LYS A 46 -21.03 -2.71 5.44
C LYS A 46 -20.16 -3.84 6.03
N ARG A 47 -18.85 -3.70 5.99
CA ARG A 47 -17.90 -4.68 6.56
C ARG A 47 -17.55 -4.41 8.03
N GLY A 48 -18.09 -3.35 8.63
CA GLY A 48 -17.86 -2.98 10.02
C GLY A 48 -16.43 -2.49 10.26
N LEU A 49 -15.83 -1.79 9.29
CA LEU A 49 -14.56 -1.13 9.49
C LEU A 49 -14.74 0.11 10.37
N ASP A 50 -13.77 0.36 11.25
CA ASP A 50 -13.73 1.56 12.10
C ASP A 50 -13.23 2.78 11.30
N SER A 51 -12.32 2.54 10.32
CA SER A 51 -11.86 3.60 9.42
C SER A 51 -11.45 3.10 8.03
N LEU A 52 -11.48 4.04 7.08
CA LEU A 52 -11.08 3.90 5.69
C LEU A 52 -10.10 5.03 5.33
N ALA A 53 -9.17 4.79 4.43
CA ALA A 53 -8.45 5.88 3.77
C ALA A 53 -8.57 5.77 2.26
N ILE A 54 -8.65 6.94 1.63
CA ILE A 54 -8.51 7.13 0.19
C ILE A 54 -7.05 7.47 -0.05
N THR A 55 -6.34 6.63 -0.80
CA THR A 55 -4.90 6.71 -1.03
C THR A 55 -4.59 6.52 -2.50
N ASP A 56 -5.22 7.33 -3.33
CA ASP A 56 -4.95 7.32 -4.75
C ASP A 56 -3.46 7.58 -5.03
N HIS A 57 -2.94 7.12 -6.19
CA HIS A 57 -1.53 7.20 -6.53
C HIS A 57 -1.00 8.64 -6.57
N GLY A 58 0.28 8.80 -6.27
CA GLY A 58 0.98 10.06 -6.32
C GLY A 58 1.03 10.68 -7.73
N PRO A 59 1.38 11.97 -7.85
CA PRO A 59 1.17 12.75 -9.08
C PRO A 59 2.06 12.37 -10.26
N PHE A 60 3.11 11.55 -10.05
CA PHE A 60 3.98 11.11 -11.16
C PHE A 60 3.51 9.80 -11.78
N ASP A 61 2.63 9.05 -11.11
CA ASP A 61 2.04 7.84 -11.67
C ASP A 61 1.22 8.16 -12.93
N PHE A 62 1.11 7.17 -13.81
CA PHE A 62 0.28 7.29 -15.02
C PHE A 62 -1.19 7.55 -14.70
N TYR A 63 -1.67 7.02 -13.58
CA TYR A 63 -3.01 7.24 -13.03
C TYR A 63 -3.00 8.16 -11.81
N GLY A 64 -1.94 8.94 -11.64
CA GLY A 64 -1.75 9.78 -10.45
C GLY A 64 -2.82 10.85 -10.27
N ILE A 65 -2.96 11.28 -9.04
CA ILE A 65 -3.89 12.36 -8.69
C ILE A 65 -3.42 13.71 -9.28
N ASP A 66 -4.39 14.53 -9.61
CA ASP A 66 -4.17 15.94 -9.84
C ASP A 66 -4.23 16.67 -8.48
N MET A 67 -3.09 17.20 -8.04
CA MET A 67 -2.97 17.90 -6.75
C MET A 67 -3.95 19.08 -6.61
N HIS A 68 -4.37 19.69 -7.71
CA HIS A 68 -5.39 20.75 -7.70
C HIS A 68 -6.79 20.23 -7.33
N LYS A 69 -7.02 18.93 -7.38
CA LYS A 69 -8.30 18.29 -7.02
C LYS A 69 -8.38 17.84 -5.57
N LEU A 70 -7.34 17.98 -4.76
CA LEU A 70 -7.40 17.65 -3.33
C LEU A 70 -8.58 18.32 -2.59
N PRO A 71 -8.93 19.60 -2.83
CA PRO A 71 -10.12 20.19 -2.23
C PRO A 71 -11.43 19.47 -2.63
N GLN A 72 -11.52 18.95 -3.85
CA GLN A 72 -12.68 18.12 -4.25
C GLN A 72 -12.69 16.80 -3.51
N MET A 73 -11.55 16.13 -3.40
CA MET A 73 -11.44 14.85 -2.66
C MET A 73 -11.83 15.03 -1.19
N ARG A 74 -11.42 16.13 -0.54
CA ARG A 74 -11.85 16.49 0.84
C ARG A 74 -13.36 16.73 0.93
N ARG A 75 -13.98 17.37 -0.06
CA ARG A 75 -15.45 17.53 -0.12
C ARG A 75 -16.16 16.18 -0.25
N ASP A 76 -15.67 15.31 -1.12
CA ASP A 76 -16.23 13.97 -1.31
C ASP A 76 -16.15 13.13 -0.02
N ILE A 77 -15.04 13.25 0.72
CA ILE A 77 -14.87 12.64 2.05
C ILE A 77 -15.89 13.21 3.04
N SER A 78 -16.09 14.54 3.07
CA SER A 78 -17.06 15.19 3.97
C SER A 78 -18.49 14.70 3.70
N LEU A 79 -18.89 14.55 2.44
CA LEU A 79 -20.18 13.99 2.04
C LEU A 79 -20.32 12.52 2.46
N ALA A 80 -19.26 11.73 2.33
CA ALA A 80 -19.26 10.35 2.77
C ALA A 80 -19.37 10.24 4.30
N LEU A 81 -18.68 11.09 5.07
CA LEU A 81 -18.77 11.17 6.54
C LEU A 81 -20.19 11.52 7.00
N ALA A 82 -20.86 12.44 6.32
CA ALA A 82 -22.26 12.78 6.61
C ALA A 82 -23.20 11.58 6.43
N SER A 83 -22.90 10.70 5.43
CA SER A 83 -23.67 9.49 5.17
C SER A 83 -23.32 8.30 6.09
N PHE A 84 -22.09 8.26 6.60
CA PHE A 84 -21.57 7.18 7.45
C PHE A 84 -20.86 7.73 8.70
N PRO A 85 -21.60 8.34 9.65
CA PRO A 85 -21.02 9.12 10.77
C PRO A 85 -20.21 8.28 11.78
N LYS A 86 -20.33 6.95 11.74
CA LYS A 86 -19.52 6.05 12.59
C LYS A 86 -18.19 5.65 11.95
N LEU A 87 -18.00 5.91 10.65
CA LEU A 87 -16.78 5.58 9.92
C LEU A 87 -15.86 6.79 9.91
N LYS A 88 -14.58 6.62 10.29
CA LYS A 88 -13.55 7.64 10.06
C LYS A 88 -13.02 7.48 8.64
N ILE A 89 -12.90 8.58 7.90
CA ILE A 89 -12.36 8.56 6.53
C ILE A 89 -11.21 9.55 6.44
N TYR A 90 -10.06 9.06 5.99
CA TYR A 90 -8.84 9.84 5.82
C TYR A 90 -8.53 10.07 4.34
N LEU A 91 -7.92 11.21 4.03
CA LEU A 91 -7.27 11.49 2.77
C LEU A 91 -5.77 11.20 2.94
N GLY A 92 -5.34 10.04 2.52
CA GLY A 92 -3.93 9.73 2.35
C GLY A 92 -3.53 9.79 0.87
N VAL A 93 -2.34 9.33 0.60
CA VAL A 93 -1.80 9.13 -0.75
C VAL A 93 -0.93 7.89 -0.76
N GLU A 94 -0.90 7.18 -1.88
CA GLU A 94 0.14 6.20 -2.18
C GLU A 94 1.18 6.88 -3.07
N ALA A 95 2.20 7.49 -2.44
CA ALA A 95 3.29 8.17 -3.13
C ALA A 95 4.19 7.17 -3.86
N ASP A 96 4.66 7.54 -5.04
CA ASP A 96 5.62 6.73 -5.78
C ASP A 96 7.04 6.96 -5.29
N ILE A 97 7.78 5.86 -5.08
CA ILE A 97 9.21 5.90 -4.78
C ILE A 97 9.98 6.16 -6.08
N VAL A 98 10.61 7.33 -6.17
CA VAL A 98 11.22 7.87 -7.40
C VAL A 98 12.59 8.51 -7.13
N ASP A 99 13.31 8.90 -8.20
CA ASP A 99 14.62 9.56 -8.11
C ASP A 99 14.47 11.09 -7.92
N THR A 100 13.89 11.51 -6.80
CA THR A 100 13.81 12.91 -6.35
C THR A 100 14.69 13.14 -5.13
N PRO A 101 14.92 14.39 -4.68
CA PRO A 101 15.73 14.67 -3.50
C PRO A 101 15.27 13.94 -2.23
N ASN A 102 13.96 13.85 -1.98
CA ASN A 102 13.38 13.10 -0.85
C ASN A 102 13.03 11.63 -1.19
N GLY A 103 13.14 11.21 -2.46
CA GLY A 103 12.84 9.85 -2.89
C GLY A 103 11.37 9.56 -3.19
N LEU A 104 10.48 10.57 -3.13
CA LEU A 104 9.05 10.44 -3.41
C LEU A 104 8.61 11.42 -4.50
N ASP A 105 7.50 11.11 -5.16
CA ASP A 105 6.84 12.00 -6.13
C ASP A 105 5.98 13.09 -5.49
N ILE A 106 5.98 13.16 -4.17
CA ILE A 106 5.37 14.23 -3.36
C ILE A 106 6.49 15.00 -2.69
N SER A 107 6.45 16.34 -2.79
CA SER A 107 7.40 17.19 -2.12
C SER A 107 7.13 17.25 -0.60
N PRO A 108 8.13 17.50 0.25
CA PRO A 108 7.93 17.63 1.69
C PRO A 108 6.89 18.70 2.06
N GLU A 109 6.79 19.78 1.28
CA GLU A 109 5.82 20.87 1.49
C GLU A 109 4.37 20.44 1.22
N ASP A 110 4.18 19.32 0.52
CA ASP A 110 2.86 18.78 0.19
C ASP A 110 2.36 17.73 1.20
N PHE A 111 3.19 17.30 2.14
CA PHE A 111 2.82 16.27 3.12
C PHE A 111 1.61 16.68 3.97
N ASP A 112 1.56 17.94 4.41
CA ASP A 112 0.46 18.48 5.22
C ASP A 112 -0.90 18.51 4.49
N LYS A 113 -0.91 18.31 3.18
CA LYS A 113 -2.16 18.19 2.40
C LYS A 113 -2.87 16.86 2.62
N PHE A 114 -2.16 15.87 3.15
CA PHE A 114 -2.64 14.52 3.43
C PHE A 114 -2.67 14.25 4.93
N ASP A 115 -3.56 13.34 5.34
CA ASP A 115 -3.61 12.89 6.74
C ASP A 115 -2.45 11.93 7.05
N PHE A 116 -1.90 11.27 6.03
CA PHE A 116 -0.67 10.48 6.05
C PHE A 116 -0.24 10.09 4.63
N VAL A 117 1.00 9.63 4.51
CA VAL A 117 1.59 9.14 3.26
C VAL A 117 1.93 7.67 3.39
N ASN A 118 1.42 6.86 2.47
CA ASN A 118 1.94 5.53 2.15
C ASN A 118 2.92 5.68 0.98
N ALA A 119 3.85 4.76 0.81
CA ALA A 119 4.76 4.78 -0.33
C ALA A 119 4.89 3.40 -0.96
N GLY A 120 4.87 3.35 -2.28
CA GLY A 120 5.03 2.15 -3.07
C GLY A 120 6.02 2.31 -4.21
N TYR A 121 6.49 1.19 -4.73
CA TYR A 121 7.33 1.18 -5.91
C TYR A 121 6.49 0.77 -7.12
N HIS A 122 6.22 1.73 -8.01
CA HIS A 122 5.42 1.50 -9.22
C HIS A 122 6.21 1.75 -10.50
N TYR A 123 5.62 1.43 -11.67
CA TYR A 123 6.21 1.72 -12.97
C TYR A 123 5.84 3.14 -13.42
N VAL A 124 6.54 4.13 -12.87
CA VAL A 124 6.29 5.56 -13.16
C VAL A 124 7.01 6.00 -14.44
N PRO A 125 6.35 6.67 -15.39
CA PRO A 125 6.91 6.99 -16.70
C PRO A 125 8.20 7.82 -16.70
N LYS A 126 8.43 8.62 -15.65
CA LYS A 126 9.57 9.55 -15.55
C LYS A 126 10.81 8.98 -14.87
N CYS A 127 10.77 7.73 -14.44
CA CYS A 127 11.87 7.10 -13.70
C CYS A 127 12.40 5.88 -14.45
N HIS A 128 13.59 5.39 -14.12
CA HIS A 128 14.30 4.26 -14.75
C HIS A 128 13.54 2.93 -14.79
N MET A 129 12.26 3.00 -15.04
CA MET A 129 11.24 1.96 -14.88
C MET A 129 11.27 0.91 -15.97
N ILE A 130 11.71 1.30 -17.18
CA ILE A 130 11.70 0.37 -18.31
C ILE A 130 12.59 -0.86 -18.04
N HIS A 131 13.73 -0.65 -17.39
CA HIS A 131 14.63 -1.76 -17.02
C HIS A 131 14.01 -2.67 -15.96
N ASN A 132 13.34 -2.10 -14.95
CA ASN A 132 12.63 -2.89 -13.94
C ASN A 132 11.46 -3.66 -14.56
N PHE A 133 10.67 -3.01 -15.42
CA PHE A 133 9.57 -3.64 -16.13
C PHE A 133 10.08 -4.80 -16.99
N LEU A 134 11.12 -4.58 -17.81
CA LEU A 134 11.70 -5.61 -18.66
C LEU A 134 12.30 -6.75 -17.83
N ALA A 135 13.04 -6.43 -16.76
CA ALA A 135 13.67 -7.44 -15.92
C ALA A 135 12.65 -8.30 -15.17
N PHE A 136 11.51 -7.73 -14.78
CA PHE A 136 10.45 -8.41 -14.03
C PHE A 136 9.55 -9.28 -14.94
N HIS A 137 9.37 -8.88 -16.20
CA HIS A 137 8.44 -9.55 -17.12
C HIS A 137 9.11 -10.39 -18.20
N LEU A 138 10.43 -10.20 -18.46
CA LEU A 138 11.14 -11.00 -19.46
C LEU A 138 11.82 -12.23 -18.83
N PRO A 139 11.59 -13.44 -19.37
CA PRO A 139 11.99 -14.70 -18.73
C PRO A 139 13.50 -14.96 -18.71
N HIS A 140 14.33 -14.21 -19.40
CA HIS A 140 15.77 -14.46 -19.52
C HIS A 140 16.64 -13.22 -19.28
N TRP A 141 16.17 -12.32 -18.39
CA TRP A 141 16.96 -11.14 -18.04
C TRP A 141 18.27 -11.54 -17.32
N PRO A 142 19.44 -11.02 -17.72
CA PRO A 142 20.74 -11.43 -17.15
C PRO A 142 20.78 -11.22 -15.62
N LYS A 143 21.21 -12.25 -14.87
CA LYS A 143 21.29 -12.21 -13.39
C LYS A 143 22.10 -11.04 -12.85
N ILE A 144 23.18 -10.66 -13.52
CA ILE A 144 24.02 -9.52 -13.11
C ILE A 144 23.25 -8.19 -13.19
N LEU A 145 22.37 -8.04 -14.17
CA LEU A 145 21.51 -6.86 -14.31
C LEU A 145 20.37 -6.88 -13.29
N GLN A 146 19.80 -8.05 -12.97
CA GLN A 146 18.82 -8.18 -11.89
C GLN A 146 19.42 -7.76 -10.55
N GLU A 147 20.64 -8.21 -10.24
CA GLU A 147 21.34 -7.86 -9.02
C GLU A 147 21.69 -6.37 -8.93
N ARG A 148 22.05 -5.76 -10.07
CA ARG A 148 22.25 -4.30 -10.15
C ARG A 148 20.95 -3.56 -9.88
N LEU A 149 19.84 -3.96 -10.47
CA LEU A 149 18.52 -3.38 -10.25
C LEU A 149 18.07 -3.57 -8.79
N ARG A 150 18.26 -4.77 -8.23
CA ARG A 150 17.96 -5.07 -6.84
C ARG A 150 18.64 -4.08 -5.89
N ARG A 151 19.93 -3.85 -6.05
CA ARG A 151 20.69 -2.86 -5.25
C ARG A 151 20.18 -1.44 -5.43
N GLN A 152 19.89 -1.02 -6.67
CA GLN A 152 19.40 0.33 -6.95
C GLN A 152 18.00 0.55 -6.37
N ASN A 153 17.08 -0.39 -6.55
CA ASN A 153 15.72 -0.31 -6.04
C ASN A 153 15.72 -0.28 -4.51
N THR A 154 16.51 -1.16 -3.88
CA THR A 154 16.69 -1.18 -2.42
C THR A 154 17.17 0.17 -1.90
N ALA A 155 18.20 0.75 -2.54
CA ALA A 155 18.72 2.06 -2.13
C ALA A 155 17.67 3.18 -2.24
N ARG A 156 16.82 3.17 -3.28
CA ARG A 156 15.71 4.13 -3.44
C ARG A 156 14.68 3.98 -2.33
N ILE A 157 14.25 2.74 -2.05
CA ILE A 157 13.28 2.47 -0.99
C ILE A 157 13.85 2.92 0.37
N VAL A 158 15.07 2.50 0.71
CA VAL A 158 15.71 2.87 1.97
C VAL A 158 15.87 4.39 2.10
N LYS A 159 16.23 5.08 1.01
CA LYS A 159 16.30 6.54 0.98
C LYS A 159 14.93 7.17 1.26
N ALA A 160 13.88 6.74 0.57
CA ALA A 160 12.53 7.27 0.75
C ALA A 160 12.04 7.09 2.19
N LEU A 161 12.22 5.88 2.76
CA LEU A 161 11.85 5.57 4.14
C LEU A 161 12.58 6.46 5.16
N LYS A 162 13.88 6.68 4.97
CA LYS A 162 14.71 7.48 5.91
C LYS A 162 14.54 8.99 5.77
N SER A 163 14.03 9.45 4.62
CA SER A 163 13.89 10.89 4.34
C SER A 163 12.49 11.43 4.60
N ASN A 164 11.51 10.57 4.89
CA ASN A 164 10.12 10.99 5.00
C ASN A 164 9.39 10.22 6.12
N ASP A 165 8.31 10.82 6.65
CA ASP A 165 7.37 10.15 7.55
C ASP A 165 6.37 9.30 6.74
N ILE A 166 6.78 8.07 6.40
CA ILE A 166 5.98 7.12 5.64
C ILE A 166 5.27 6.17 6.61
N LYS A 167 3.95 6.18 6.57
CA LYS A 167 3.14 5.32 7.43
C LYS A 167 3.22 3.85 7.04
N THR A 168 3.17 3.55 5.74
CA THR A 168 3.15 2.17 5.23
C THR A 168 3.98 2.08 3.96
N LEU A 169 4.89 1.10 3.91
CA LEU A 169 5.51 0.65 2.66
C LEU A 169 4.55 -0.36 2.01
N THR A 170 3.97 0.04 0.87
CA THR A 170 2.96 -0.78 0.18
C THR A 170 3.62 -1.86 -0.66
N HIS A 171 3.00 -3.04 -0.68
CA HIS A 171 3.36 -4.25 -1.47
C HIS A 171 4.86 -4.37 -1.85
N PRO A 172 5.81 -4.33 -0.86
CA PRO A 172 7.24 -4.40 -1.17
C PRO A 172 7.58 -5.67 -1.94
N GLY A 173 8.39 -5.51 -3.00
CA GLY A 173 8.79 -6.61 -3.88
C GLY A 173 7.88 -6.86 -5.08
N ASP A 174 6.66 -6.28 -5.14
CA ASP A 174 5.71 -6.60 -6.23
C ASP A 174 6.12 -6.07 -7.62
N LYS A 175 6.81 -4.94 -7.68
CA LYS A 175 7.20 -4.29 -8.95
C LYS A 175 8.71 -4.15 -9.13
N ALA A 176 9.50 -4.59 -8.17
CA ALA A 176 10.94 -4.41 -8.20
C ALA A 176 11.65 -5.52 -7.44
N PHE A 177 12.77 -5.99 -7.96
CA PHE A 177 13.71 -6.80 -7.19
C PHE A 177 14.31 -5.93 -6.08
N ILE A 178 14.23 -6.39 -4.83
CA ILE A 178 14.73 -5.69 -3.66
C ILE A 178 15.54 -6.62 -2.75
N ASP A 179 16.26 -6.05 -1.83
CA ASP A 179 16.86 -6.76 -0.70
C ASP A 179 15.93 -6.60 0.51
N GLU A 180 15.17 -7.64 0.79
CA GLU A 180 14.16 -7.65 1.84
C GLU A 180 14.77 -7.42 3.22
N HIS A 181 16.01 -7.89 3.46
CA HIS A 181 16.72 -7.65 4.73
C HIS A 181 17.04 -6.15 4.91
N ALA A 182 17.54 -5.50 3.88
CA ALA A 182 17.87 -4.07 3.94
C ALA A 182 16.60 -3.21 4.08
N VAL A 183 15.52 -3.57 3.38
CA VAL A 183 14.24 -2.87 3.46
C VAL A 183 13.59 -3.10 4.83
N ALA A 184 13.59 -4.33 5.35
CA ALA A 184 13.06 -4.66 6.67
C ALA A 184 13.77 -3.86 7.77
N LYS A 185 15.12 -3.78 7.71
CA LYS A 185 15.91 -2.97 8.62
C LYS A 185 15.55 -1.50 8.55
N ALA A 186 15.32 -0.95 7.36
CA ALA A 186 14.91 0.44 7.21
C ALA A 186 13.50 0.69 7.78
N CYS A 187 12.55 -0.24 7.58
CA CYS A 187 11.21 -0.18 8.19
C CYS A 187 11.29 -0.24 9.72
N GLU A 188 12.14 -1.10 10.29
CA GLU A 188 12.39 -1.17 11.73
C GLU A 188 12.93 0.17 12.28
N GLU A 189 13.94 0.74 11.62
CA GLU A 189 14.58 2.01 12.02
C GLU A 189 13.64 3.21 11.95
N THR A 190 12.68 3.21 11.02
CA THR A 190 11.74 4.33 10.78
C THR A 190 10.37 4.12 11.43
N GLY A 191 10.06 2.91 11.89
CA GLY A 191 8.73 2.55 12.38
C GLY A 191 7.68 2.42 11.28
N THR A 192 8.09 2.38 10.01
CA THR A 192 7.19 2.22 8.86
C THR A 192 6.56 0.82 8.86
N LEU A 193 5.23 0.76 8.69
CA LEU A 193 4.51 -0.50 8.60
C LEU A 193 4.81 -1.21 7.28
N VAL A 194 4.96 -2.54 7.34
CA VAL A 194 5.08 -3.38 6.14
C VAL A 194 3.70 -3.88 5.74
N GLU A 195 3.30 -3.62 4.50
CA GLU A 195 2.00 -4.06 4.01
C GLU A 195 1.99 -5.54 3.63
N ILE A 196 0.92 -6.24 4.01
CA ILE A 196 0.52 -7.55 3.49
C ILE A 196 -0.71 -7.32 2.62
N ASN A 197 -0.48 -7.19 1.33
CA ASN A 197 -1.49 -6.74 0.35
C ASN A 197 -2.43 -7.88 -0.06
N ALA A 198 -3.73 -7.59 -0.21
CA ALA A 198 -4.74 -8.59 -0.61
C ALA A 198 -4.94 -8.70 -2.14
N ARG A 199 -4.17 -7.94 -2.92
CA ARG A 199 -4.26 -7.88 -4.38
C ARG A 199 -2.98 -8.32 -5.06
N HIS A 200 -1.83 -7.95 -4.50
CA HIS A 200 -0.50 -8.22 -5.04
C HIS A 200 0.07 -9.54 -4.53
N LYS A 201 1.07 -10.08 -5.22
CA LYS A 201 1.70 -11.36 -4.87
C LYS A 201 2.82 -11.20 -3.85
N HIS A 202 3.40 -10.01 -3.75
CA HIS A 202 4.47 -9.69 -2.81
C HIS A 202 3.99 -8.67 -1.76
N PRO A 203 4.51 -8.76 -0.53
CA PRO A 203 5.42 -9.80 -0.06
C PRO A 203 4.75 -11.18 0.00
N ASP A 204 5.45 -12.22 -0.45
CA ASP A 204 5.02 -13.61 -0.32
C ASP A 204 5.44 -14.23 1.03
N VAL A 205 5.23 -15.55 1.20
CA VAL A 205 5.59 -16.26 2.45
C VAL A 205 7.08 -16.15 2.74
N SER A 206 7.95 -16.27 1.73
CA SER A 206 9.40 -16.21 1.93
C SER A 206 9.87 -14.80 2.27
N ASP A 207 9.31 -13.79 1.63
CA ASP A 207 9.57 -12.39 1.94
C ASP A 207 9.15 -12.07 3.39
N LEU A 208 7.94 -12.47 3.78
CA LEU A 208 7.40 -12.26 5.13
C LEU A 208 8.22 -12.99 6.20
N GLN A 209 8.81 -14.15 5.86
CA GLN A 209 9.74 -14.85 6.76
C GLN A 209 11.05 -14.08 7.01
N ILE A 210 11.45 -13.22 6.08
CA ILE A 210 12.56 -12.29 6.27
C ILE A 210 12.11 -11.13 7.15
N TYR A 211 11.04 -10.44 6.77
CA TYR A 211 10.53 -9.28 7.53
C TYR A 211 10.24 -9.60 8.99
N LYS A 212 9.74 -10.80 9.32
CA LYS A 212 9.43 -11.16 10.71
C LYS A 212 10.65 -11.27 11.64
N GLN A 213 11.88 -11.37 11.07
CA GLN A 213 13.12 -11.43 11.84
C GLN A 213 13.50 -10.06 12.46
N TYR A 214 12.87 -8.99 12.01
CA TYR A 214 13.05 -7.61 12.44
C TYR A 214 11.90 -7.16 13.33
N ASP A 215 12.09 -6.11 14.13
CA ASP A 215 11.03 -5.52 14.96
C ASP A 215 10.11 -4.61 14.12
N VAL A 216 9.60 -5.13 13.01
CA VAL A 216 8.62 -4.44 12.15
C VAL A 216 7.21 -4.84 12.54
N ARG A 217 6.27 -3.93 12.35
CA ARG A 217 4.84 -4.18 12.46
C ARG A 217 4.22 -4.25 11.07
N PHE A 218 3.15 -5.02 10.94
CA PHE A 218 2.48 -5.25 9.67
C PHE A 218 1.10 -4.58 9.63
N VAL A 219 0.64 -4.31 8.42
CA VAL A 219 -0.74 -3.89 8.16
C VAL A 219 -1.29 -4.69 6.98
N ILE A 220 -2.53 -5.14 7.09
CA ILE A 220 -3.22 -5.79 5.97
C ILE A 220 -4.06 -4.74 5.26
N SER A 221 -3.89 -4.64 3.94
CA SER A 221 -4.65 -3.71 3.11
C SER A 221 -5.25 -4.40 1.89
N SER A 222 -6.39 -3.89 1.45
CA SER A 222 -7.08 -4.48 0.31
C SER A 222 -6.60 -3.98 -1.04
N ASP A 223 -5.95 -2.82 -1.09
CA ASP A 223 -5.58 -2.12 -2.32
C ASP A 223 -6.76 -2.13 -3.33
N ALA A 224 -7.90 -1.70 -2.80
CA ALA A 224 -9.16 -1.87 -3.48
C ALA A 224 -9.33 -0.85 -4.61
N HIS A 225 -9.34 -1.35 -5.82
CA HIS A 225 -9.68 -0.60 -7.04
C HIS A 225 -11.17 -0.70 -7.40
N ARG A 226 -11.94 -1.41 -6.60
CA ARG A 226 -13.40 -1.54 -6.71
C ARG A 226 -14.00 -1.60 -5.31
N PRO A 227 -15.17 -0.97 -5.05
CA PRO A 227 -15.80 -0.94 -3.72
C PRO A 227 -16.01 -2.35 -3.13
N ARG A 228 -16.34 -3.34 -3.94
CA ARG A 228 -16.53 -4.73 -3.49
C ARG A 228 -15.26 -5.38 -2.89
N HIS A 229 -14.08 -4.82 -3.14
CA HIS A 229 -12.80 -5.33 -2.63
C HIS A 229 -12.35 -4.63 -1.35
N VAL A 230 -12.93 -3.48 -1.00
CA VAL A 230 -12.61 -2.75 0.24
C VAL A 230 -12.73 -3.68 1.46
N GLY A 231 -11.70 -3.76 2.27
CA GLY A 231 -11.69 -4.57 3.49
C GLY A 231 -11.51 -6.09 3.27
N ARG A 232 -10.98 -6.53 2.14
CA ARG A 232 -10.46 -7.90 1.97
C ARG A 232 -9.24 -8.07 2.87
N PHE A 233 -9.17 -9.19 3.62
CA PHE A 233 -8.09 -9.42 4.57
C PHE A 233 -7.77 -10.88 4.85
N ALA A 234 -8.74 -11.78 4.65
CA ALA A 234 -8.62 -13.13 5.19
C ALA A 234 -7.51 -13.94 4.51
N GLU A 235 -7.34 -13.78 3.20
CA GLU A 235 -6.28 -14.41 2.42
C GLU A 235 -4.90 -13.87 2.84
N SER A 236 -4.78 -12.56 3.05
CA SER A 236 -3.54 -11.93 3.53
C SER A 236 -3.21 -12.33 4.97
N LEU A 237 -4.23 -12.48 5.84
CA LEU A 237 -4.01 -12.99 7.20
C LEU A 237 -3.59 -14.47 7.18
N ALA A 238 -4.17 -15.28 6.29
CA ALA A 238 -3.73 -16.67 6.11
C ALA A 238 -2.26 -16.75 5.67
N LEU A 239 -1.86 -15.89 4.71
CA LEU A 239 -0.48 -15.77 4.24
C LEU A 239 0.48 -15.37 5.37
N ALA A 240 0.11 -14.36 6.17
CA ALA A 240 0.88 -13.92 7.33
C ALA A 240 1.09 -15.07 8.34
N MET A 241 0.02 -15.79 8.66
CA MET A 241 0.07 -16.92 9.57
C MET A 241 0.91 -18.10 9.01
N GLU A 242 0.85 -18.34 7.70
CA GLU A 242 1.70 -19.33 7.02
C GLU A 242 3.17 -18.97 7.11
N ALA A 243 3.51 -17.68 7.01
CA ALA A 243 4.86 -17.17 7.22
C ALA A 243 5.31 -17.20 8.70
N GLY A 244 4.39 -17.50 9.61
CA GLY A 244 4.64 -17.54 11.07
C GLY A 244 4.68 -16.16 11.71
N ILE A 245 3.94 -15.19 11.15
CA ILE A 245 3.73 -13.86 11.76
C ILE A 245 2.62 -13.99 12.80
N ASP A 246 2.87 -13.52 14.03
CA ASP A 246 1.85 -13.40 15.04
C ASP A 246 0.82 -12.33 14.62
N PRO A 247 -0.49 -12.64 14.62
CA PRO A 247 -1.54 -11.66 14.36
C PRO A 247 -1.48 -10.41 15.24
N GLU A 248 -0.87 -10.46 16.43
CA GLU A 248 -0.68 -9.30 17.31
C GLU A 248 0.34 -8.29 16.76
N ARG A 249 1.22 -8.71 15.85
CA ARG A 249 2.10 -7.80 15.10
C ARG A 249 1.39 -7.09 13.95
N ILE A 250 0.14 -7.47 13.63
CA ILE A 250 -0.65 -6.87 12.55
C ILE A 250 -1.60 -5.83 13.14
N VAL A 251 -1.28 -4.55 12.94
CA VAL A 251 -1.89 -3.43 13.67
C VAL A 251 -3.41 -3.26 13.47
N ASN A 252 -3.96 -3.79 12.39
CA ASN A 252 -5.37 -3.64 12.03
C ASN A 252 -6.20 -4.91 12.07
N ILE A 253 -5.65 -6.00 12.62
CA ILE A 253 -6.41 -7.23 12.88
C ILE A 253 -6.83 -7.28 14.36
N GLN A 254 -8.05 -7.73 14.60
CA GLN A 254 -8.59 -7.91 15.95
C GLN A 254 -9.33 -9.25 16.04
N LYS A 255 -9.09 -10.00 17.10
CA LYS A 255 -9.92 -11.16 17.47
C LYS A 255 -11.34 -10.66 17.78
N ARG A 256 -12.35 -11.41 17.35
CA ARG A 256 -13.77 -11.20 17.65
C ARG A 256 -14.13 -11.75 19.01
#